data_19d3b06076ef487695bbf2449aa93022
#
_entry.id   19d3b06076ef487695bbf2449aa93022
#
_cell.length_a   1.000
_cell.length_b   1.000
_cell.length_c   1.000
_cell.angle_alpha   90.00
_cell.angle_beta   90.00
_cell.angle_gamma   90.00
#
_symmetry.space_group_name_H-M   'P 1'
#
loop_
_entity.id
_entity.type
_entity.pdbx_description
1 polymer ?
#
loop_
_entity_poly.entity_id
_entity_poly.type
_entity_poly.pdbx_seq_one_letter_code
_entity_poly.pdbx_strand_id
1 'polypeptide(L)'
;VVNNNAAAVLLVLSTLAKDKEAIVSRGELVEVGGSFRIPSIMELSGAKLVDVGATNKTHLNDYEEAINEETSLLMKVHTSNYKILGFTESVEVRELKKLGEKYNLPVIEDLGSGVFIDLSKYGLSYEPTVLNSLKNGADIVTFSGDKMLGGPQAGIIVGKKEYIDKMKKNQLTRALRVDKLTICALEATLRMYLDESKAIKEIPTLRMLTYKISELEKKAKCLYDKIIEQNIDANIFIEDGLSQVGGGSMPLETIKTKVVSITPKNMSVSSLEKKLRLSDSHIIARIYDNKYILDVRTIFEEEFEIIANELKKVLN
;
A
#
# COMPACT_ATOMS: atom_id res chain seq x y z
N VAL A 1 6.69 -3.07 16.80
CA VAL A 1 5.45 -2.57 16.17
C VAL A 1 5.05 -1.27 16.87
N VAL A 2 4.70 -0.25 16.09
CA VAL A 2 4.27 1.09 16.51
C VAL A 2 2.99 1.49 15.76
N ASN A 3 2.41 2.67 16.06
CA ASN A 3 1.10 3.14 15.59
C ASN A 3 0.92 3.08 14.07
N ASN A 4 1.93 3.51 13.31
CA ASN A 4 1.91 3.58 11.85
C ASN A 4 3.34 3.66 11.31
N ASN A 5 3.51 3.61 9.99
CA ASN A 5 4.84 3.63 9.39
C ASN A 5 5.61 4.95 9.61
N ALA A 6 4.91 6.09 9.70
CA ALA A 6 5.55 7.36 10.04
C ALA A 6 6.22 7.31 11.43
N ALA A 7 5.53 6.72 12.41
CA ALA A 7 6.08 6.48 13.75
C ALA A 7 7.25 5.48 13.72
N ALA A 8 7.23 4.49 12.80
CA ALA A 8 8.33 3.56 12.62
C ALA A 8 9.60 4.28 12.11
N VAL A 9 9.47 5.09 11.06
CA VAL A 9 10.57 5.90 10.51
C VAL A 9 11.11 6.89 11.56
N LEU A 10 10.22 7.59 12.26
CA LEU A 10 10.60 8.51 13.36
C LEU A 10 11.40 7.79 14.44
N LEU A 11 10.95 6.61 14.88
CA LEU A 11 11.64 5.83 15.92
C LEU A 11 13.01 5.33 15.46
N VAL A 12 13.12 4.85 14.22
CA VAL A 12 14.40 4.41 13.63
C VAL A 12 15.38 5.58 13.61
N LEU A 13 15.00 6.70 13.01
CA LEU A 13 15.86 7.87 12.83
C LEU A 13 16.27 8.49 14.19
N SER A 14 15.32 8.69 15.10
CA SER A 14 15.61 9.24 16.45
C SER A 14 16.48 8.31 17.29
N THR A 15 16.57 7.03 16.96
CA THR A 15 17.41 6.07 17.67
C THR A 15 18.81 5.98 17.07
N LEU A 16 18.93 6.05 15.75
CA LEU A 16 20.16 5.73 15.04
C LEU A 16 20.87 6.96 14.46
N ALA A 17 20.14 8.05 14.20
CA ALA A 17 20.67 9.23 13.52
C ALA A 17 20.42 10.55 14.25
N LYS A 18 20.04 10.52 15.54
CA LYS A 18 19.83 11.75 16.31
C LYS A 18 21.12 12.58 16.36
N ASP A 19 21.01 13.85 15.99
CA ASP A 19 22.11 14.82 15.89
C ASP A 19 23.20 14.44 14.86
N LYS A 20 22.94 13.42 14.02
CA LYS A 20 23.81 12.89 12.97
C LYS A 20 23.14 12.94 11.60
N GLU A 21 23.90 12.64 10.57
CA GLU A 21 23.45 12.67 9.19
C GLU A 21 22.82 11.34 8.74
N ALA A 22 21.73 11.45 7.98
CA ALA A 22 21.11 10.35 7.26
C ALA A 22 21.10 10.71 5.77
N ILE A 23 21.78 9.90 4.95
CA ILE A 23 21.89 10.11 3.51
C ILE A 23 20.75 9.41 2.81
N VAL A 24 20.03 10.12 1.93
CA VAL A 24 18.89 9.60 1.15
C VAL A 24 18.91 10.17 -0.27
N SER A 25 18.40 9.43 -1.26
CA SER A 25 18.23 9.93 -2.62
C SER A 25 17.21 11.08 -2.67
N ARG A 26 17.53 12.16 -3.39
CA ARG A 26 16.61 13.28 -3.65
C ARG A 26 15.33 12.82 -4.36
N GLY A 27 15.43 11.87 -5.27
CA GLY A 27 14.28 11.27 -5.95
C GLY A 27 13.37 10.44 -5.05
N GLU A 28 13.77 10.18 -3.79
CA GLU A 28 13.05 9.37 -2.82
C GLU A 28 12.47 10.21 -1.64
N LEU A 29 12.54 11.54 -1.73
CA LEU A 29 11.93 12.44 -0.75
C LEU A 29 10.42 12.54 -0.98
N VAL A 30 9.73 11.48 -0.58
CA VAL A 30 8.30 11.30 -0.82
C VAL A 30 7.42 12.10 0.14
N GLU A 31 6.28 12.59 -0.40
CA GLU A 31 5.13 13.01 0.38
C GLU A 31 4.00 11.99 0.21
N VAL A 32 3.43 11.53 1.33
CA VAL A 32 2.32 10.54 1.35
C VAL A 32 1.19 11.09 2.20
N GLY A 33 -0.04 10.88 1.80
CA GLY A 33 -1.31 11.19 2.48
C GLY A 33 -1.25 12.28 3.56
N GLY A 34 -2.05 13.33 3.43
CA GLY A 34 -2.18 14.33 4.50
C GLY A 34 -0.92 15.11 4.87
N SER A 35 0.02 15.28 3.93
CA SER A 35 1.27 16.07 4.12
C SER A 35 2.38 15.39 4.95
N PHE A 36 2.38 14.06 5.07
CA PHE A 36 3.55 13.36 5.61
C PHE A 36 4.72 13.43 4.62
N ARG A 37 5.81 14.06 5.03
CA ARG A 37 7.03 14.27 4.23
C ARG A 37 8.24 13.64 4.91
N ILE A 38 9.04 12.90 4.17
CA ILE A 38 10.29 12.31 4.69
C ILE A 38 11.22 13.38 5.27
N PRO A 39 11.49 14.52 4.62
CA PRO A 39 12.32 15.57 5.22
C PRO A 39 11.80 16.07 6.57
N SER A 40 10.49 16.27 6.69
CA SER A 40 9.89 16.75 7.94
C SER A 40 9.99 15.73 9.08
N ILE A 41 9.91 14.44 8.79
CA ILE A 41 10.10 13.38 9.77
C ILE A 41 11.57 13.25 10.17
N MET A 42 12.50 13.43 9.25
CA MET A 42 13.93 13.48 9.56
C MET A 42 14.23 14.63 10.54
N GLU A 43 13.78 15.83 10.23
CA GLU A 43 13.94 17.00 11.10
C GLU A 43 13.32 16.74 12.49
N LEU A 44 12.07 16.23 12.54
CA LEU A 44 11.38 15.90 13.80
C LEU A 44 12.13 14.84 14.62
N SER A 45 12.82 13.92 13.97
CA SER A 45 13.61 12.87 14.64
C SER A 45 14.92 13.38 15.25
N GLY A 46 15.35 14.59 14.89
CA GLY A 46 16.66 15.15 15.18
C GLY A 46 17.77 14.66 14.25
N ALA A 47 17.45 13.92 13.19
CA ALA A 47 18.41 13.56 12.15
C ALA A 47 18.62 14.73 11.18
N LYS A 48 19.85 14.89 10.70
CA LYS A 48 20.21 15.85 9.66
C LYS A 48 20.04 15.17 8.30
N LEU A 49 19.17 15.71 7.47
CA LEU A 49 18.96 15.23 6.10
C LEU A 49 20.17 15.61 5.22
N VAL A 50 20.73 14.61 4.55
CA VAL A 50 21.69 14.80 3.44
C VAL A 50 21.08 14.14 2.21
N ASP A 51 20.53 14.96 1.31
CA ASP A 51 19.93 14.47 0.06
C ASP A 51 20.96 14.46 -1.08
N VAL A 52 21.02 13.34 -1.80
CA VAL A 52 22.03 13.11 -2.85
C VAL A 52 21.41 12.83 -4.21
N GLY A 53 22.18 13.06 -5.26
CA GLY A 53 21.76 12.88 -6.65
C GLY A 53 20.77 13.94 -7.13
N ALA A 54 20.01 13.59 -8.16
CA ALA A 54 18.97 14.43 -8.76
C ALA A 54 17.59 13.81 -8.60
N THR A 55 16.53 14.54 -8.97
CA THR A 55 15.14 14.07 -8.85
C THR A 55 14.90 12.73 -9.55
N ASN A 56 15.50 12.53 -10.73
CA ASN A 56 15.28 11.35 -11.57
C ASN A 56 16.46 10.39 -11.64
N LYS A 57 17.64 10.80 -11.14
CA LYS A 57 18.84 9.94 -11.16
C LYS A 57 19.66 10.11 -9.89
N THR A 58 19.98 8.99 -9.28
CA THR A 58 20.92 8.91 -8.17
C THR A 58 21.82 7.70 -8.39
N HIS A 59 23.13 7.92 -8.33
CA HIS A 59 24.17 6.90 -8.51
C HIS A 59 24.78 6.54 -7.16
N LEU A 60 25.40 5.36 -7.07
CA LEU A 60 26.06 4.93 -5.83
C LEU A 60 27.15 5.90 -5.39
N ASN A 61 27.86 6.51 -6.35
CA ASN A 61 28.90 7.51 -6.09
C ASN A 61 28.37 8.76 -5.40
N ASP A 62 27.13 9.17 -5.69
CA ASP A 62 26.50 10.32 -5.02
C ASP A 62 26.37 10.07 -3.52
N TYR A 63 26.05 8.83 -3.12
CA TYR A 63 26.03 8.44 -1.71
C TYR A 63 27.43 8.39 -1.11
N GLU A 64 28.39 7.80 -1.85
CA GLU A 64 29.75 7.63 -1.35
C GLU A 64 30.46 8.97 -1.10
N GLU A 65 30.34 9.94 -2.00
CA GLU A 65 30.91 11.28 -1.88
C GLU A 65 30.31 12.09 -0.71
N ALA A 66 29.08 11.79 -0.30
CA ALA A 66 28.42 12.49 0.80
C ALA A 66 28.79 11.92 2.19
N ILE A 67 29.40 10.72 2.25
CA ILE A 67 29.76 10.08 3.53
C ILE A 67 30.88 10.86 4.21
N ASN A 68 30.68 11.19 5.50
CA ASN A 68 31.65 11.84 6.35
C ASN A 68 31.53 11.34 7.83
N GLU A 69 32.28 11.91 8.75
CA GLU A 69 32.31 11.50 10.17
C GLU A 69 30.98 11.72 10.91
N GLU A 70 30.12 12.60 10.41
CA GLU A 70 28.77 12.84 10.95
C GLU A 70 27.74 11.86 10.41
N THR A 71 28.04 11.13 9.33
CA THR A 71 27.12 10.17 8.72
C THR A 71 26.84 9.01 9.65
N SER A 72 25.58 8.69 9.86
CA SER A 72 25.10 7.64 10.77
C SER A 72 24.40 6.47 10.08
N LEU A 73 23.77 6.73 8.95
CA LEU A 73 23.08 5.69 8.17
C LEU A 73 22.86 6.07 6.71
N LEU A 74 22.65 5.06 5.87
CA LEU A 74 22.18 5.19 4.50
C LEU A 74 20.71 4.81 4.46
N MET A 75 19.87 5.64 3.86
CA MET A 75 18.43 5.41 3.78
C MET A 75 17.98 5.26 2.34
N LYS A 76 17.18 4.25 2.09
CA LYS A 76 16.38 4.08 0.88
C LYS A 76 14.91 4.24 1.21
N VAL A 77 14.17 5.00 0.39
CA VAL A 77 12.72 5.14 0.53
C VAL A 77 12.07 4.65 -0.76
N HIS A 78 11.24 3.64 -0.65
CA HIS A 78 10.50 3.11 -1.79
C HIS A 78 9.37 4.07 -2.19
N THR A 79 9.36 4.47 -3.46
CA THR A 79 8.33 5.39 -4.02
C THR A 79 7.04 4.66 -4.33
N SER A 80 6.36 4.13 -3.28
CA SER A 80 5.20 3.26 -3.42
C SER A 80 3.96 3.96 -4.02
N ASN A 81 3.84 5.29 -3.86
CA ASN A 81 2.66 6.06 -4.24
C ASN A 81 2.83 6.92 -5.49
N TYR A 82 4.02 6.98 -6.07
CA TYR A 82 4.30 7.63 -7.35
C TYR A 82 5.41 6.92 -8.11
N LYS A 83 5.54 7.22 -9.41
CA LYS A 83 6.68 6.76 -10.23
C LYS A 83 7.20 7.90 -11.09
N ILE A 84 8.53 7.98 -11.21
CA ILE A 84 9.20 8.85 -12.18
C ILE A 84 9.48 7.99 -13.42
N LEU A 85 9.01 8.44 -14.58
CA LEU A 85 9.14 7.73 -15.85
C LEU A 85 10.10 8.46 -16.77
N GLY A 86 10.80 7.71 -17.62
CA GLY A 86 11.76 8.24 -18.60
C GLY A 86 13.20 7.88 -18.26
N PHE A 87 14.11 8.84 -18.36
CA PHE A 87 15.52 8.63 -18.05
C PHE A 87 15.77 8.68 -16.54
N THR A 88 15.52 7.55 -15.87
CA THR A 88 15.62 7.42 -14.42
C THR A 88 16.69 6.41 -14.02
N GLU A 89 17.28 6.60 -12.84
CA GLU A 89 18.21 5.67 -12.19
C GLU A 89 18.09 5.79 -10.68
N SER A 90 18.13 4.66 -9.99
CA SER A 90 18.09 4.60 -8.53
C SER A 90 19.06 3.54 -8.03
N VAL A 91 19.59 3.73 -6.83
CA VAL A 91 20.52 2.78 -6.20
C VAL A 91 19.73 1.67 -5.51
N GLU A 92 20.10 0.43 -5.79
CA GLU A 92 19.45 -0.73 -5.16
C GLU A 92 19.97 -0.95 -3.73
N VAL A 93 19.11 -1.54 -2.87
CA VAL A 93 19.47 -1.86 -1.48
C VAL A 93 20.76 -2.67 -1.39
N ARG A 94 20.97 -3.61 -2.31
CA ARG A 94 22.17 -4.44 -2.34
C ARG A 94 23.46 -3.65 -2.60
N GLU A 95 23.38 -2.58 -3.37
CA GLU A 95 24.50 -1.69 -3.64
C GLU A 95 24.77 -0.81 -2.44
N LEU A 96 23.74 -0.19 -1.87
CA LEU A 96 23.83 0.56 -0.61
C LEU A 96 24.41 -0.30 0.52
N LYS A 97 24.05 -1.59 0.57
CA LYS A 97 24.58 -2.50 1.58
C LYS A 97 26.09 -2.70 1.45
N LYS A 98 26.61 -2.89 0.25
CA LYS A 98 28.06 -2.97 0.03
C LYS A 98 28.79 -1.69 0.46
N LEU A 99 28.18 -0.53 0.16
CA LEU A 99 28.70 0.75 0.60
C LEU A 99 28.65 0.90 2.12
N GLY A 100 27.52 0.53 2.75
CA GLY A 100 27.35 0.52 4.18
C GLY A 100 28.36 -0.37 4.90
N GLU A 101 28.69 -1.54 4.35
CA GLU A 101 29.72 -2.42 4.89
C GLU A 101 31.12 -1.80 4.81
N LYS A 102 31.45 -1.10 3.71
CA LYS A 102 32.72 -0.41 3.52
C LYS A 102 32.95 0.68 4.58
N TYR A 103 31.89 1.41 4.96
CA TYR A 103 31.94 2.54 5.90
C TYR A 103 31.36 2.24 7.29
N ASN A 104 31.01 0.98 7.54
CA ASN A 104 30.36 0.54 8.80
C ASN A 104 29.08 1.30 9.14
N LEU A 105 28.25 1.58 8.13
CA LEU A 105 26.96 2.29 8.22
C LEU A 105 25.79 1.32 8.02
N PRO A 106 24.73 1.38 8.83
CA PRO A 106 23.52 0.61 8.60
C PRO A 106 22.76 1.13 7.39
N VAL A 107 22.12 0.21 6.66
CA VAL A 107 21.20 0.51 5.56
C VAL A 107 19.77 0.31 6.03
N ILE A 108 18.98 1.37 5.93
CA ILE A 108 17.57 1.38 6.32
C ILE A 108 16.73 1.46 5.04
N GLU A 109 15.72 0.62 4.91
CA GLU A 109 14.75 0.75 3.83
C GLU A 109 13.35 1.05 4.39
N ASP A 110 12.79 2.21 4.01
CA ASP A 110 11.38 2.49 4.18
C ASP A 110 10.61 1.97 2.96
N LEU A 111 10.02 0.80 3.11
CA LEU A 111 9.28 0.14 2.04
C LEU A 111 7.85 0.68 1.90
N GLY A 112 7.25 1.15 2.97
CA GLY A 112 5.92 1.76 3.00
C GLY A 112 4.77 0.82 2.66
N SER A 113 4.81 0.14 1.52
CA SER A 113 3.70 -0.68 0.98
C SER A 113 3.35 -1.92 1.80
N GLY A 114 4.33 -2.56 2.43
CA GLY A 114 4.12 -3.77 3.25
C GLY A 114 3.83 -5.03 2.45
N VAL A 115 4.34 -5.14 1.23
CA VAL A 115 4.19 -6.34 0.39
C VAL A 115 5.02 -7.49 0.96
N PHE A 116 4.39 -8.65 1.19
CA PHE A 116 5.03 -9.87 1.67
C PHE A 116 5.15 -10.95 0.60
N ILE A 117 4.22 -10.99 -0.33
CA ILE A 117 4.14 -11.99 -1.41
C ILE A 117 4.48 -11.30 -2.73
N ASP A 118 5.31 -11.92 -3.53
CA ASP A 118 5.60 -11.47 -4.88
C ASP A 118 4.35 -11.59 -5.77
N LEU A 119 3.68 -10.44 -5.99
CA LEU A 119 2.45 -10.37 -6.75
C LEU A 119 2.65 -10.51 -8.26
N SER A 120 3.89 -10.48 -8.76
CA SER A 120 4.16 -10.74 -10.17
C SER A 120 3.79 -12.17 -10.60
N LYS A 121 3.80 -13.12 -9.67
CA LYS A 121 3.28 -14.48 -9.85
C LYS A 121 1.78 -14.53 -10.20
N TYR A 122 1.05 -13.46 -9.87
CA TYR A 122 -0.39 -13.32 -10.08
C TYR A 122 -0.74 -12.31 -11.17
N GLY A 123 0.26 -11.91 -11.97
CA GLY A 123 0.07 -11.06 -13.15
C GLY A 123 0.09 -9.55 -12.90
N LEU A 124 0.50 -9.11 -11.71
CA LEU A 124 0.74 -7.71 -11.41
C LEU A 124 2.20 -7.33 -11.69
N SER A 125 2.51 -6.05 -11.72
CA SER A 125 3.90 -5.57 -11.76
C SER A 125 4.65 -5.99 -10.49
N TYR A 126 5.97 -6.18 -10.60
CA TYR A 126 6.80 -6.46 -9.44
C TYR A 126 6.81 -5.27 -8.47
N GLU A 127 6.59 -5.56 -7.21
CA GLU A 127 6.71 -4.63 -6.08
C GLU A 127 7.68 -5.23 -5.06
N PRO A 128 8.65 -4.48 -4.53
CA PRO A 128 9.61 -5.00 -3.55
C PRO A 128 8.90 -5.61 -2.34
N THR A 129 9.34 -6.79 -1.93
CA THR A 129 8.80 -7.45 -0.73
C THR A 129 9.71 -7.23 0.47
N VAL A 130 9.14 -7.22 1.68
CA VAL A 130 9.90 -7.13 2.94
C VAL A 130 11.00 -8.18 3.02
N LEU A 131 10.71 -9.42 2.58
CA LEU A 131 11.69 -10.51 2.59
C LEU A 131 12.82 -10.26 1.58
N ASN A 132 12.52 -9.69 0.41
CA ASN A 132 13.55 -9.34 -0.57
C ASN A 132 14.46 -8.22 -0.07
N SER A 133 13.90 -7.20 0.56
CA SER A 133 14.67 -6.12 1.17
C SER A 133 15.68 -6.64 2.18
N LEU A 134 15.25 -7.52 3.08
CA LEU A 134 16.14 -8.17 4.06
C LEU A 134 17.20 -9.06 3.39
N LYS A 135 16.82 -9.85 2.36
CA LYS A 135 17.77 -10.69 1.59
C LYS A 135 18.79 -9.87 0.82
N ASN A 136 18.41 -8.70 0.35
CA ASN A 136 19.30 -7.74 -0.33
C ASN A 136 20.20 -6.97 0.63
N GLY A 137 20.04 -7.19 1.94
CA GLY A 137 20.95 -6.71 2.98
C GLY A 137 20.49 -5.45 3.71
N ALA A 138 19.24 -5.02 3.60
CA ALA A 138 18.72 -3.99 4.47
C ALA A 138 18.89 -4.41 5.95
N ASP A 139 19.50 -3.54 6.75
CA ASP A 139 19.70 -3.80 8.17
C ASP A 139 18.42 -3.57 8.97
N ILE A 140 17.57 -2.67 8.50
CA ILE A 140 16.22 -2.41 9.00
C ILE A 140 15.30 -2.16 7.81
N VAL A 141 14.07 -2.70 7.89
CA VAL A 141 12.98 -2.41 6.95
C VAL A 141 11.78 -1.90 7.77
N THR A 142 11.16 -0.79 7.31
CA THR A 142 9.93 -0.25 7.88
C THR A 142 8.80 -0.33 6.87
N PHE A 143 7.58 -0.62 7.33
CA PHE A 143 6.42 -0.73 6.45
C PHE A 143 5.10 -0.63 7.21
N SER A 144 4.00 -0.36 6.45
CA SER A 144 2.65 -0.24 6.96
C SER A 144 1.95 -1.60 7.08
N GLY A 145 1.13 -1.77 8.11
CA GLY A 145 0.31 -2.98 8.29
C GLY A 145 -1.00 -2.96 7.52
N ASP A 146 -1.54 -1.78 7.22
CA ASP A 146 -2.89 -1.54 6.69
C ASP A 146 -2.95 -1.27 5.17
N LYS A 147 -1.84 -1.46 4.46
CA LYS A 147 -1.78 -1.37 3.00
C LYS A 147 -1.79 -2.78 2.37
N MET A 148 -0.75 -3.11 1.61
CA MET A 148 -0.65 -4.38 0.89
C MET A 148 -0.54 -5.61 1.81
N LEU A 149 -0.12 -5.43 3.07
CA LEU A 149 -0.16 -6.49 4.08
C LEU A 149 -1.60 -6.93 4.40
N GLY A 150 -2.58 -6.02 4.29
CA GLY A 150 -4.00 -6.31 4.57
C GLY A 150 -4.34 -6.52 6.04
N GLY A 151 -3.51 -6.01 6.95
CA GLY A 151 -3.72 -6.03 8.39
C GLY A 151 -4.26 -4.72 8.96
N PRO A 152 -4.23 -4.53 10.27
CA PRO A 152 -4.62 -3.28 10.93
C PRO A 152 -3.55 -2.20 10.69
N GLN A 153 -3.94 -0.94 10.93
CA GLN A 153 -2.98 0.16 10.92
C GLN A 153 -1.90 -0.09 11.97
N ALA A 154 -0.67 -0.19 11.50
CA ALA A 154 0.52 -0.34 12.31
C ALA A 154 1.77 0.06 11.50
N GLY A 155 2.81 0.51 12.19
CA GLY A 155 4.16 0.59 11.66
C GLY A 155 4.96 -0.63 12.13
N ILE A 156 5.50 -1.36 11.20
CA ILE A 156 6.25 -2.57 11.51
C ILE A 156 7.73 -2.30 11.20
N ILE A 157 8.58 -2.66 12.12
CA ILE A 157 10.04 -2.54 12.01
C ILE A 157 10.62 -3.93 12.15
N VAL A 158 11.32 -4.39 11.14
CA VAL A 158 12.06 -5.66 11.15
C VAL A 158 13.51 -5.43 10.78
N GLY A 159 14.41 -6.23 11.27
CA GLY A 159 15.82 -6.11 10.96
C GLY A 159 16.74 -6.72 12.00
N LYS A 160 18.01 -6.33 11.98
CA LYS A 160 19.03 -6.86 12.88
C LYS A 160 18.71 -6.60 14.34
N LYS A 161 18.89 -7.63 15.16
CA LYS A 161 18.57 -7.61 16.59
C LYS A 161 19.20 -6.44 17.34
N GLU A 162 20.45 -6.10 17.04
CA GLU A 162 21.18 -5.02 17.68
C GLU A 162 20.49 -3.64 17.55
N TYR A 163 19.93 -3.33 16.36
CA TYR A 163 19.19 -2.09 16.12
C TYR A 163 17.79 -2.13 16.75
N ILE A 164 17.12 -3.27 16.65
CA ILE A 164 15.81 -3.46 17.31
C ILE A 164 15.92 -3.31 18.82
N ASP A 165 16.98 -3.86 19.46
CA ASP A 165 17.19 -3.74 20.90
C ASP A 165 17.53 -2.30 21.32
N LYS A 166 18.22 -1.51 20.48
CA LYS A 166 18.41 -0.06 20.71
C LYS A 166 17.07 0.68 20.68
N MET A 167 16.22 0.42 19.67
CA MET A 167 14.91 1.05 19.55
C MET A 167 13.97 0.72 20.72
N LYS A 168 13.99 -0.52 21.23
CA LYS A 168 13.22 -0.90 22.43
C LYS A 168 13.56 -0.07 23.68
N LYS A 169 14.77 0.46 23.76
CA LYS A 169 15.23 1.31 24.88
C LYS A 169 14.89 2.79 24.67
N ASN A 170 14.53 3.21 23.46
CA ASN A 170 14.14 4.58 23.17
C ASN A 170 12.80 4.92 23.84
N GLN A 171 12.71 6.05 24.53
CA GLN A 171 11.52 6.50 25.24
C GLN A 171 10.30 6.70 24.31
N LEU A 172 10.54 7.05 23.05
CA LEU A 172 9.47 7.16 22.04
C LEU A 172 8.70 5.86 21.86
N THR A 173 9.31 4.69 22.09
CA THR A 173 8.63 3.40 21.99
C THR A 173 7.39 3.34 22.90
N ARG A 174 7.43 4.00 24.07
CA ARG A 174 6.29 4.08 24.98
C ARG A 174 5.16 4.96 24.44
N ALA A 175 5.51 6.09 23.82
CA ALA A 175 4.55 7.03 23.25
C ALA A 175 3.92 6.51 21.95
N LEU A 176 4.69 5.76 21.15
CA LEU A 176 4.30 5.28 19.82
C LEU A 176 3.72 3.85 19.83
N ARG A 177 3.55 3.24 20.96
CA ARG A 177 3.05 1.85 21.06
C ARG A 177 1.61 1.71 20.57
N VAL A 178 1.30 0.59 19.97
CA VAL A 178 -0.07 0.17 19.62
C VAL A 178 -0.78 -0.46 20.82
N ASP A 179 -2.11 -0.54 20.76
CA ASP A 179 -2.95 -1.22 21.72
C ASP A 179 -2.99 -2.74 21.50
N LYS A 180 -3.68 -3.45 22.41
CA LYS A 180 -3.77 -4.92 22.37
C LYS A 180 -4.60 -5.44 21.21
N LEU A 181 -5.65 -4.73 20.79
CA LEU A 181 -6.52 -5.16 19.70
C LEU A 181 -5.76 -5.11 18.38
N THR A 182 -5.00 -4.04 18.15
CA THR A 182 -4.11 -3.91 16.99
C THR A 182 -3.07 -5.05 16.95
N ILE A 183 -2.44 -5.40 18.08
CA ILE A 183 -1.46 -6.51 18.14
C ILE A 183 -2.13 -7.84 17.82
N CYS A 184 -3.31 -8.13 18.39
CA CYS A 184 -4.04 -9.38 18.13
C CYS A 184 -4.46 -9.48 16.65
N ALA A 185 -4.97 -8.40 16.05
CA ALA A 185 -5.35 -8.37 14.65
C ALA A 185 -4.14 -8.54 13.72
N LEU A 186 -3.02 -7.85 14.02
CA LEU A 186 -1.78 -7.98 13.26
C LEU A 186 -1.20 -9.40 13.35
N GLU A 187 -1.20 -10.01 14.54
CA GLU A 187 -0.75 -11.40 14.73
C GLU A 187 -1.61 -12.35 13.91
N ALA A 188 -2.94 -12.21 13.95
CA ALA A 188 -3.85 -13.03 13.16
C ALA A 188 -3.57 -12.91 11.65
N THR A 189 -3.35 -11.69 11.15
CA THR A 189 -2.98 -11.43 9.76
C THR A 189 -1.65 -12.10 9.41
N LEU A 190 -0.60 -11.88 10.21
CA LEU A 190 0.73 -12.44 9.95
C LEU A 190 0.76 -13.97 10.00
N ARG A 191 -0.08 -14.60 10.84
CA ARG A 191 -0.23 -16.06 10.86
C ARG A 191 -0.77 -16.63 9.55
N MET A 192 -1.59 -15.90 8.81
CA MET A 192 -2.06 -16.33 7.49
C MET A 192 -0.91 -16.41 6.49
N TYR A 193 0.09 -15.54 6.59
CA TYR A 193 1.28 -15.54 5.73
C TYR A 193 2.25 -16.70 5.94
N LEU A 194 2.04 -17.55 6.95
CA LEU A 194 2.80 -18.80 7.09
C LEU A 194 2.48 -19.80 5.96
N ASP A 195 1.36 -19.60 5.26
CA ASP A 195 0.95 -20.34 4.07
C ASP A 195 0.52 -19.34 3.00
N GLU A 196 1.29 -19.22 1.89
CA GLU A 196 1.02 -18.26 0.82
C GLU A 196 -0.37 -18.50 0.21
N SER A 197 -0.79 -19.76 0.02
CA SER A 197 -2.09 -20.08 -0.58
C SER A 197 -3.25 -19.67 0.33
N LYS A 198 -3.09 -19.81 1.64
CA LYS A 198 -4.05 -19.34 2.63
C LYS A 198 -4.11 -17.83 2.67
N ALA A 199 -2.97 -17.13 2.69
CA ALA A 199 -2.92 -15.68 2.69
C ALA A 199 -3.65 -15.07 1.48
N ILE A 200 -3.37 -15.58 0.27
CA ILE A 200 -4.01 -15.15 -0.98
C ILE A 200 -5.54 -15.31 -0.93
N LYS A 201 -6.02 -16.39 -0.31
CA LYS A 201 -7.45 -16.70 -0.25
C LYS A 201 -8.19 -15.94 0.85
N GLU A 202 -7.58 -15.83 2.03
CA GLU A 202 -8.26 -15.34 3.24
C GLU A 202 -8.08 -13.84 3.49
N ILE A 203 -6.92 -13.26 3.11
CA ILE A 203 -6.69 -11.82 3.27
C ILE A 203 -7.43 -11.05 2.17
N PRO A 204 -8.43 -10.22 2.50
CA PRO A 204 -9.30 -9.57 1.50
C PRO A 204 -8.52 -8.77 0.45
N THR A 205 -7.52 -7.99 0.86
CA THR A 205 -6.67 -7.21 -0.05
C THR A 205 -5.98 -8.12 -1.09
N LEU A 206 -5.34 -9.21 -0.64
CA LEU A 206 -4.66 -10.14 -1.54
C LEU A 206 -5.64 -10.88 -2.43
N ARG A 207 -6.76 -11.37 -1.88
CA ARG A 207 -7.81 -12.04 -2.65
C ARG A 207 -8.34 -11.14 -3.77
N MET A 208 -8.65 -9.88 -3.45
CA MET A 208 -9.14 -8.92 -4.45
C MET A 208 -8.12 -8.64 -5.56
N LEU A 209 -6.83 -8.58 -5.24
CA LEU A 209 -5.76 -8.35 -6.22
C LEU A 209 -5.53 -9.56 -7.14
N THR A 210 -5.73 -10.78 -6.63
CA THR A 210 -5.33 -12.01 -7.30
C THR A 210 -6.48 -12.80 -7.94
N TYR A 211 -7.71 -12.28 -7.92
CA TYR A 211 -8.83 -12.91 -8.62
C TYR A 211 -8.52 -13.19 -10.09
N LYS A 212 -8.81 -14.41 -10.54
CA LYS A 212 -8.80 -14.76 -11.97
C LYS A 212 -10.00 -14.13 -12.66
N ILE A 213 -9.83 -13.75 -13.92
CA ILE A 213 -10.94 -13.14 -14.70
C ILE A 213 -12.16 -14.06 -14.77
N SER A 214 -11.96 -15.38 -14.85
CA SER A 214 -13.05 -16.37 -14.87
C SER A 214 -13.86 -16.43 -13.56
N GLU A 215 -13.25 -16.08 -12.42
CA GLU A 215 -13.96 -15.96 -11.13
C GLU A 215 -14.80 -14.69 -11.10
N LEU A 216 -14.24 -13.58 -11.60
CA LEU A 216 -14.95 -12.30 -11.73
C LEU A 216 -16.12 -12.38 -12.72
N GLU A 217 -15.98 -13.15 -13.81
CA GLU A 217 -17.09 -13.42 -14.73
C GLU A 217 -18.28 -14.11 -14.05
N LYS A 218 -18.00 -15.13 -13.24
CA LYS A 218 -19.03 -15.82 -12.46
C LYS A 218 -19.69 -14.89 -11.45
N LYS A 219 -18.92 -14.10 -10.73
CA LYS A 219 -19.43 -13.10 -9.77
C LYS A 219 -20.30 -12.05 -10.48
N ALA A 220 -19.83 -11.51 -11.61
CA ALA A 220 -20.58 -10.52 -12.40
C ALA A 220 -21.91 -11.11 -12.91
N LYS A 221 -21.91 -12.36 -13.37
CA LYS A 221 -23.12 -13.05 -13.81
C LYS A 221 -24.10 -13.23 -12.66
N CYS A 222 -23.63 -13.66 -11.49
CA CYS A 222 -24.47 -13.85 -10.31
C CYS A 222 -25.11 -12.53 -9.85
N LEU A 223 -24.33 -11.44 -9.76
CA LEU A 223 -24.86 -10.11 -9.42
C LEU A 223 -25.85 -9.61 -10.47
N TYR A 224 -25.51 -9.75 -11.76
CA TYR A 224 -26.37 -9.37 -12.87
C TYR A 224 -27.74 -10.07 -12.81
N ASP A 225 -27.75 -11.40 -12.62
CA ASP A 225 -28.99 -12.19 -12.55
C ASP A 225 -29.88 -11.72 -11.39
N LYS A 226 -29.31 -11.48 -10.20
CA LYS A 226 -30.07 -10.95 -9.05
C LYS A 226 -30.66 -9.56 -9.32
N ILE A 227 -29.94 -8.70 -10.05
CA ILE A 227 -30.45 -7.36 -10.40
C ILE A 227 -31.58 -7.49 -11.44
N ILE A 228 -31.44 -8.34 -12.46
CA ILE A 228 -32.46 -8.55 -13.50
C ILE A 228 -33.77 -9.11 -12.91
N GLU A 229 -33.70 -10.01 -11.93
CA GLU A 229 -34.85 -10.56 -11.21
C GLU A 229 -35.70 -9.46 -10.51
N GLN A 230 -35.14 -8.31 -10.22
CA GLN A 230 -35.88 -7.18 -9.62
C GLN A 230 -36.74 -6.39 -10.59
N ASN A 231 -36.63 -6.64 -11.92
CA ASN A 231 -37.38 -5.95 -12.98
C ASN A 231 -37.29 -4.41 -12.88
N ILE A 232 -36.07 -3.89 -12.71
CA ILE A 232 -35.81 -2.44 -12.58
C ILE A 232 -35.81 -1.74 -13.94
N ASP A 233 -36.19 -0.45 -13.96
CA ASP A 233 -36.24 0.36 -15.18
C ASP A 233 -34.86 0.98 -15.52
N ALA A 234 -33.95 0.12 -15.94
CA ALA A 234 -32.58 0.50 -16.32
C ALA A 234 -32.05 -0.44 -17.44
N ASN A 235 -31.06 0.02 -18.18
CA ASN A 235 -30.23 -0.83 -19.03
C ASN A 235 -29.08 -1.38 -18.22
N ILE A 236 -28.88 -2.68 -18.19
CA ILE A 236 -27.90 -3.39 -17.37
C ILE A 236 -27.08 -4.31 -18.25
N PHE A 237 -25.75 -4.24 -18.12
CA PHE A 237 -24.82 -5.06 -18.89
C PHE A 237 -23.66 -5.56 -18.01
N ILE A 238 -23.10 -6.70 -18.38
CA ILE A 238 -21.80 -7.16 -17.89
C ILE A 238 -20.75 -6.70 -18.89
N GLU A 239 -19.75 -5.97 -18.43
CA GLU A 239 -18.71 -5.39 -19.28
C GLU A 239 -17.31 -5.70 -18.74
N ASP A 240 -16.32 -5.66 -19.65
CA ASP A 240 -14.92 -5.63 -19.25
C ASP A 240 -14.58 -4.27 -18.64
N GLY A 241 -13.77 -4.28 -17.59
CA GLY A 241 -13.35 -3.07 -16.91
C GLY A 241 -11.91 -3.13 -16.44
N LEU A 242 -11.46 -2.04 -15.86
CA LEU A 242 -10.15 -1.92 -15.19
C LEU A 242 -10.36 -1.46 -13.76
N SER A 243 -9.77 -2.20 -12.82
CA SER A 243 -9.62 -1.80 -11.42
C SER A 243 -8.24 -1.19 -11.19
N GLN A 244 -8.11 -0.43 -10.11
CA GLN A 244 -6.83 0.11 -9.63
C GLN A 244 -6.52 -0.48 -8.26
N VAL A 245 -5.23 -0.57 -7.90
CA VAL A 245 -4.81 -1.05 -6.58
C VAL A 245 -5.20 -0.06 -5.48
N GLY A 246 -5.15 1.23 -5.78
CA GLY A 246 -5.53 2.31 -4.86
C GLY A 246 -4.37 3.24 -4.51
N GLY A 247 -4.66 4.24 -3.69
CA GLY A 247 -3.68 5.23 -3.28
C GLY A 247 -2.65 4.65 -2.30
N GLY A 248 -1.38 4.93 -2.56
CA GLY A 248 -0.29 4.56 -1.67
C GLY A 248 0.47 3.29 -2.04
N SER A 249 0.03 2.55 -3.10
CA SER A 249 0.78 1.40 -3.62
C SER A 249 0.46 1.17 -5.09
N MET A 250 1.47 0.88 -5.90
CA MET A 250 1.36 0.52 -7.32
C MET A 250 0.51 1.51 -8.16
N PRO A 251 0.87 2.80 -8.21
CA PRO A 251 0.00 3.89 -8.72
C PRO A 251 -0.32 3.79 -10.22
N LEU A 252 0.47 3.07 -11.01
CA LEU A 252 0.26 2.87 -12.44
C LEU A 252 -0.38 1.51 -12.76
N GLU A 253 -0.61 0.67 -11.74
CA GLU A 253 -1.16 -0.67 -11.96
C GLU A 253 -2.65 -0.60 -12.27
N THR A 254 -3.03 -1.23 -13.37
CA THR A 254 -4.43 -1.44 -13.75
C THR A 254 -4.70 -2.93 -13.89
N ILE A 255 -5.76 -3.41 -13.25
CA ILE A 255 -6.09 -4.83 -13.19
C ILE A 255 -7.37 -5.08 -13.98
N LYS A 256 -7.33 -5.99 -14.95
CA LYS A 256 -8.52 -6.41 -15.69
C LYS A 256 -9.59 -6.93 -14.73
N THR A 257 -10.81 -6.44 -14.87
CA THR A 257 -11.96 -6.85 -14.05
C THR A 257 -13.21 -7.05 -14.88
N LYS A 258 -14.28 -7.53 -14.25
CA LYS A 258 -15.64 -7.52 -14.78
C LYS A 258 -16.50 -6.60 -13.94
N VAL A 259 -17.37 -5.87 -14.60
CA VAL A 259 -18.25 -4.91 -13.94
C VAL A 259 -19.70 -5.16 -14.38
N VAL A 260 -20.65 -4.83 -13.50
CA VAL A 260 -22.04 -4.68 -13.87
C VAL A 260 -22.32 -3.19 -14.03
N SER A 261 -22.62 -2.76 -15.26
CA SER A 261 -22.91 -1.37 -15.59
C SER A 261 -24.44 -1.14 -15.63
N ILE A 262 -24.88 -0.02 -15.09
CA ILE A 262 -26.30 0.34 -14.96
C ILE A 262 -26.51 1.74 -15.50
N THR A 263 -27.44 1.88 -16.46
CA THR A 263 -27.88 3.17 -16.97
C THR A 263 -29.38 3.31 -16.71
N PRO A 264 -29.79 4.14 -15.73
CA PRO A 264 -31.21 4.35 -15.43
C PRO A 264 -31.93 5.05 -16.58
N LYS A 265 -33.23 4.74 -16.80
CA LYS A 265 -34.01 5.38 -17.86
C LYS A 265 -34.71 6.65 -17.37
N ASN A 266 -35.13 6.69 -16.13
CA ASN A 266 -35.99 7.75 -15.58
C ASN A 266 -35.24 8.80 -14.72
N MET A 267 -33.91 8.73 -14.61
CA MET A 267 -33.09 9.69 -13.88
C MET A 267 -31.66 9.74 -14.42
N SER A 268 -30.87 10.73 -14.01
CA SER A 268 -29.44 10.78 -14.34
C SER A 268 -28.63 9.77 -13.50
N VAL A 269 -27.51 9.32 -14.07
CA VAL A 269 -26.57 8.41 -13.35
C VAL A 269 -26.06 9.03 -12.07
N SER A 270 -25.79 10.34 -12.06
CA SER A 270 -25.39 11.07 -10.84
C SER A 270 -26.50 11.10 -9.78
N SER A 271 -27.78 11.15 -10.18
CA SER A 271 -28.90 11.06 -9.26
C SER A 271 -29.01 9.66 -8.64
N LEU A 272 -28.82 8.62 -9.47
CA LEU A 272 -28.77 7.24 -9.01
C LEU A 272 -27.64 7.03 -7.99
N GLU A 273 -26.42 7.46 -8.32
CA GLU A 273 -25.27 7.38 -7.40
C GLU A 273 -25.59 8.04 -6.06
N LYS A 274 -26.07 9.29 -6.09
CA LYS A 274 -26.42 10.03 -4.89
C LYS A 274 -27.46 9.31 -4.03
N LYS A 275 -28.52 8.78 -4.65
CA LYS A 275 -29.57 8.09 -3.94
C LYS A 275 -29.06 6.79 -3.31
N LEU A 276 -28.26 5.99 -4.03
CA LEU A 276 -27.67 4.75 -3.52
C LEU A 276 -26.65 5.01 -2.41
N ARG A 277 -25.82 6.02 -2.57
CA ARG A 277 -24.86 6.43 -1.52
C ARG A 277 -25.54 6.93 -0.24
N LEU A 278 -26.70 7.57 -0.36
CA LEU A 278 -27.49 8.07 0.79
C LEU A 278 -28.58 7.10 1.24
N SER A 279 -28.73 5.93 0.61
CA SER A 279 -29.66 4.89 1.06
C SER A 279 -29.21 4.26 2.38
N ASP A 280 -30.08 3.51 3.03
CA ASP A 280 -29.76 2.79 4.26
C ASP A 280 -28.56 1.82 4.13
N SER A 281 -28.35 1.29 2.92
CA SER A 281 -27.25 0.36 2.61
C SER A 281 -25.95 1.07 2.17
N HIS A 282 -25.97 2.39 1.94
CA HIS A 282 -24.81 3.21 1.56
C HIS A 282 -23.97 2.61 0.44
N ILE A 283 -24.59 2.26 -0.70
CA ILE A 283 -23.88 1.64 -1.83
C ILE A 283 -23.01 2.68 -2.53
N ILE A 284 -21.69 2.45 -2.50
CA ILE A 284 -20.70 3.33 -3.12
C ILE A 284 -20.13 2.64 -4.36
N ALA A 285 -20.26 3.30 -5.51
CA ALA A 285 -19.69 2.85 -6.78
C ALA A 285 -19.17 4.03 -7.58
N ARG A 286 -18.54 3.77 -8.71
CA ARG A 286 -18.01 4.83 -9.57
C ARG A 286 -18.95 5.13 -10.75
N ILE A 287 -18.88 6.35 -11.25
CA ILE A 287 -19.50 6.73 -12.53
C ILE A 287 -18.37 6.75 -13.57
N TYR A 288 -18.58 6.05 -14.66
CA TYR A 288 -17.68 6.07 -15.80
C TYR A 288 -18.50 5.96 -17.10
N ASP A 289 -18.17 6.77 -18.10
CA ASP A 289 -18.87 6.81 -19.40
C ASP A 289 -20.40 6.91 -19.24
N ASN A 290 -20.87 7.80 -18.37
CA ASN A 290 -22.28 7.99 -18.03
C ASN A 290 -23.03 6.71 -17.61
N LYS A 291 -22.32 5.76 -16.98
CA LYS A 291 -22.85 4.53 -16.40
C LYS A 291 -22.49 4.44 -14.92
N TYR A 292 -23.36 3.88 -14.11
CA TYR A 292 -23.09 3.49 -12.74
C TYR A 292 -22.40 2.13 -12.74
N ILE A 293 -21.18 2.03 -12.22
CA ILE A 293 -20.29 0.88 -12.39
C ILE A 293 -20.11 0.15 -11.05
N LEU A 294 -20.62 -1.07 -10.99
CA LEU A 294 -20.41 -2.02 -9.89
C LEU A 294 -19.25 -2.96 -10.26
N ASP A 295 -18.09 -2.74 -9.66
CA ASP A 295 -16.91 -3.59 -9.87
C ASP A 295 -16.97 -4.80 -8.93
N VAL A 296 -17.24 -5.99 -9.49
CA VAL A 296 -17.44 -7.20 -8.68
C VAL A 296 -16.17 -7.69 -7.98
N ARG A 297 -15.01 -7.10 -8.28
CA ARG A 297 -13.76 -7.37 -7.57
C ARG A 297 -13.85 -7.02 -6.10
N THR A 298 -14.51 -5.91 -5.77
CA THR A 298 -14.58 -5.34 -4.40
C THR A 298 -15.91 -5.58 -3.72
N ILE A 299 -16.86 -6.27 -4.37
CA ILE A 299 -18.17 -6.60 -3.82
C ILE A 299 -18.16 -8.05 -3.31
N PHE A 300 -18.61 -8.29 -2.09
CA PHE A 300 -18.77 -9.65 -1.56
C PHE A 300 -20.10 -10.27 -2.05
N GLU A 301 -20.14 -11.60 -2.16
CA GLU A 301 -21.34 -12.29 -2.67
C GLU A 301 -22.57 -12.09 -1.76
N GLU A 302 -22.36 -11.94 -0.47
CA GLU A 302 -23.37 -11.64 0.54
C GLU A 302 -24.05 -10.27 0.32
N GLU A 303 -23.38 -9.36 -0.39
CA GLU A 303 -23.89 -8.01 -0.67
C GLU A 303 -24.77 -7.96 -1.94
N PHE A 304 -24.77 -9.01 -2.78
CA PHE A 304 -25.48 -9.00 -4.06
C PHE A 304 -26.98 -8.79 -3.92
N GLU A 305 -27.60 -9.45 -2.95
CA GLU A 305 -29.03 -9.30 -2.66
C GLU A 305 -29.36 -7.89 -2.15
N ILE A 306 -28.50 -7.33 -1.29
CA ILE A 306 -28.65 -5.98 -0.75
C ILE A 306 -28.61 -4.97 -1.90
N ILE A 307 -27.62 -5.09 -2.80
CA ILE A 307 -27.48 -4.21 -3.96
C ILE A 307 -28.72 -4.28 -4.87
N ALA A 308 -29.18 -5.49 -5.20
CA ALA A 308 -30.33 -5.69 -6.06
C ALA A 308 -31.61 -5.08 -5.46
N ASN A 309 -31.84 -5.25 -4.15
CA ASN A 309 -32.99 -4.71 -3.45
C ASN A 309 -32.95 -3.17 -3.35
N GLU A 310 -31.78 -2.57 -3.09
CA GLU A 310 -31.66 -1.12 -3.04
C GLU A 310 -31.85 -0.48 -4.43
N LEU A 311 -31.31 -1.11 -5.47
CA LEU A 311 -31.55 -0.68 -6.86
C LEU A 311 -33.05 -0.67 -7.20
N LYS A 312 -33.79 -1.70 -6.79
CA LYS A 312 -35.25 -1.75 -6.95
C LYS A 312 -35.96 -0.59 -6.28
N LYS A 313 -35.64 -0.29 -5.02
CA LYS A 313 -36.26 0.80 -4.26
C LYS A 313 -36.00 2.17 -4.88
N VAL A 314 -34.82 2.35 -5.49
CA VAL A 314 -34.40 3.65 -6.04
C VAL A 314 -34.90 3.87 -7.47
N LEU A 315 -35.08 2.81 -8.26
CA LEU A 315 -35.37 2.87 -9.69
C LEU A 315 -36.86 2.60 -10.04
N ASN A 316 -37.60 1.97 -9.13
CA ASN A 316 -39.07 1.74 -9.27
C ASN A 316 -39.81 2.63 -8.28
#